data_9096757dee94b49653144dd08901508d
#
_entry.id   9096757dee94b49653144dd08901508d
#
_cell.length_a   1.000
_cell.length_b   1.000
_cell.length_c   1.000
_cell.angle_alpha   90.00
_cell.angle_beta   90.00
_cell.angle_gamma   90.00
#
_symmetry.space_group_name_H-M   'P 1'
#
loop_
_entity.id
_entity.type
_entity.pdbx_description
1 polymer ?
#
loop_
_entity_poly.entity_id
_entity_poly.type
_entity_poly.pdbx_seq_one_letter_code
_entity_poly.pdbx_strand_id
1 'polypeptide(L)'
;LEPKHGPGSQPRTIEDFRLLQSELREENWHRWGPYLSERQWGTVREDYSGGSGGDNPWSYFPHDHARSRAYRWGEDGLLGISDRECRLCFSVALWNGRDPILKERLFGLTGPEGNHGEDVKELYYYIDSTPTHSYMRALYKYPQARFPYERLTDVNRSRDRTEREFELTDSAALDDSRYFDVNVEYAKASADDMLIRLTVSNRGPQSAVLHMLPQLWFRNTWTWHSTDEACTTRPSMRLEDGTIFCHHDTLGDFVFTSDSIDNGEWSWLFTDNETNTARHPGVPSESTYFKDGFHEFVVGGNTKAVNPAQRGTKSAAYGLMVIPAGGSRTMRLRLKRCDPKLTPKQFRETAFSDFDSVFQTRIAEADEYYASRIEESHSPERAQIMRQAYAGLLWTKQFYHYVVSTWIKGDVAGPKVDKARQSGRNSDWKHLFNRDIISMPDKWEYPWYAAWDSAFHMVPFSHLDIKFAKEQLILFLREWYMHPNGQIPAYEWQLSDVNPPVHAWSVWQVYKN
;
A
#
# COMPACT_ATOMS: atom_id res chain seq x y z
N LEU A 1 28.75 -21.75 14.88
CA LEU A 1 28.09 -21.37 13.61
C LEU A 1 29.00 -20.34 12.95
N GLU A 2 29.72 -20.71 11.92
CA GLU A 2 30.49 -19.78 11.11
C GLU A 2 29.53 -18.81 10.41
N PRO A 3 29.86 -17.51 10.25
CA PRO A 3 29.02 -16.57 9.56
C PRO A 3 28.82 -17.03 8.11
N LYS A 4 27.59 -17.34 7.74
CA LYS A 4 27.24 -17.84 6.39
C LYS A 4 27.43 -16.79 5.29
N HIS A 5 27.67 -15.52 5.61
CA HIS A 5 27.86 -14.43 4.66
C HIS A 5 28.89 -13.43 5.18
N GLY A 6 30.16 -13.60 4.80
CA GLY A 6 31.18 -12.57 4.94
C GLY A 6 31.06 -11.49 3.85
N PRO A 7 31.54 -10.26 4.08
CA PRO A 7 31.63 -9.27 3.02
C PRO A 7 32.53 -9.80 1.90
N GLY A 8 31.94 -10.12 0.74
CA GLY A 8 32.64 -10.66 -0.44
C GLY A 8 32.17 -12.01 -0.95
N SER A 9 31.11 -12.62 -0.37
CA SER A 9 30.52 -13.82 -0.98
C SER A 9 29.84 -13.46 -2.30
N GLN A 10 30.17 -14.20 -3.37
CA GLN A 10 29.51 -13.99 -4.66
C GLN A 10 28.00 -14.26 -4.56
N PRO A 11 27.17 -13.49 -5.30
CA PRO A 11 25.73 -13.76 -5.38
C PRO A 11 25.48 -15.21 -5.78
N ARG A 12 24.58 -15.89 -5.07
CA ARG A 12 24.22 -17.29 -5.33
C ARG A 12 23.09 -17.42 -6.34
N THR A 13 22.23 -16.39 -6.39
CA THR A 13 21.05 -16.34 -7.24
C THR A 13 20.97 -15.00 -7.96
N ILE A 14 20.13 -14.92 -8.98
CA ILE A 14 19.88 -13.65 -9.68
C ILE A 14 19.26 -12.59 -8.74
N GLU A 15 18.46 -13.00 -7.77
CA GLU A 15 17.89 -12.06 -6.79
C GLU A 15 18.98 -11.52 -5.84
N ASP A 16 19.96 -12.34 -5.42
CA ASP A 16 21.13 -11.85 -4.68
C ASP A 16 21.94 -10.82 -5.50
N PHE A 17 22.03 -11.02 -6.81
CA PHE A 17 22.71 -10.08 -7.70
C PHE A 17 21.96 -8.73 -7.76
N ARG A 18 20.61 -8.73 -7.80
CA ARG A 18 19.80 -7.50 -7.72
C ARG A 18 19.97 -6.77 -6.39
N LEU A 19 20.05 -7.51 -5.29
CA LEU A 19 20.37 -6.92 -3.98
C LEU A 19 21.73 -6.23 -4.01
N LEU A 20 22.74 -6.87 -4.58
CA LEU A 20 24.08 -6.32 -4.75
C LEU A 20 24.06 -5.06 -5.65
N GLN A 21 23.38 -5.09 -6.80
CA GLN A 21 23.23 -3.91 -7.66
C GLN A 21 22.58 -2.72 -6.92
N SER A 22 21.57 -3.00 -6.09
CA SER A 22 20.92 -1.97 -5.25
C SER A 22 21.88 -1.44 -4.17
N GLU A 23 22.71 -2.29 -3.60
CA GLU A 23 23.72 -1.92 -2.61
C GLU A 23 24.80 -1.03 -3.22
N LEU A 24 25.30 -1.40 -4.39
CA LEU A 24 26.31 -0.65 -5.15
C LEU A 24 25.73 0.61 -5.83
N ARG A 25 24.41 0.82 -5.76
CA ARG A 25 23.69 1.91 -6.43
C ARG A 25 23.81 1.90 -7.95
N GLU A 26 24.02 0.74 -8.53
CA GLU A 26 24.05 0.53 -9.98
C GLU A 26 22.63 0.54 -10.57
N GLU A 27 21.69 -0.15 -9.88
CA GLU A 27 20.28 -0.20 -10.24
C GLU A 27 19.40 -0.06 -9.00
N ASN A 28 18.35 0.76 -9.07
CA ASN A 28 17.43 0.98 -7.94
C ASN A 28 16.28 -0.03 -7.95
N TRP A 29 16.58 -1.32 -7.74
CA TRP A 29 15.56 -2.38 -7.71
C TRP A 29 14.51 -2.18 -6.61
N HIS A 30 14.84 -1.49 -5.51
CA HIS A 30 13.92 -1.15 -4.44
C HIS A 30 13.05 0.09 -4.70
N ARG A 31 13.16 0.73 -5.89
CA ARG A 31 12.36 1.93 -6.19
C ARG A 31 10.87 1.67 -6.05
N TRP A 32 10.39 0.56 -6.59
CA TRP A 32 8.99 0.14 -6.53
C TRP A 32 8.83 -1.05 -5.59
N GLY A 33 7.79 -1.00 -4.77
CA GLY A 33 7.49 -2.08 -3.83
C GLY A 33 6.11 -1.90 -3.17
N PRO A 34 5.75 -2.77 -2.24
CA PRO A 34 4.46 -2.76 -1.56
C PRO A 34 4.39 -1.68 -0.47
N TYR A 35 4.75 -0.44 -0.81
CA TYR A 35 4.94 0.65 0.15
C TYR A 35 3.66 1.39 0.51
N LEU A 36 2.53 0.98 -0.05
CA LEU A 36 1.18 1.42 0.36
C LEU A 36 0.65 0.57 1.51
N SER A 37 -0.16 1.19 2.37
CA SER A 37 -1.02 0.43 3.28
C SER A 37 -2.33 0.05 2.58
N GLU A 38 -3.01 -0.96 3.08
CA GLU A 38 -4.34 -1.34 2.61
C GLU A 38 -5.44 -0.43 3.16
N ARG A 39 -5.12 0.35 4.18
CA ARG A 39 -5.98 1.36 4.78
C ARG A 39 -5.15 2.43 5.49
N GLN A 40 -5.32 3.69 5.12
CA GLN A 40 -4.67 4.81 5.78
C GLN A 40 -5.52 5.31 6.95
N TRP A 41 -4.98 5.17 8.17
CA TRP A 41 -5.58 5.70 9.40
C TRP A 41 -5.11 7.12 9.73
N GLY A 42 -4.11 7.55 9.05
CA GLY A 42 -3.32 8.68 9.46
C GLY A 42 -2.15 8.24 10.33
N THR A 43 -0.94 8.47 9.82
CA THR A 43 0.31 8.21 10.54
C THR A 43 0.30 8.87 11.90
N VAL A 44 -0.33 10.04 12.01
CA VAL A 44 -0.42 10.85 13.23
C VAL A 44 -1.81 10.81 13.89
N ARG A 45 -2.57 9.74 13.69
CA ARG A 45 -3.96 9.68 14.20
C ARG A 45 -4.07 9.95 15.71
N GLU A 46 -3.10 9.49 16.49
CA GLU A 46 -3.05 9.73 17.93
C GLU A 46 -2.90 11.23 18.24
N ASP A 47 -2.15 11.97 17.45
CA ASP A 47 -1.97 13.40 17.60
C ASP A 47 -3.21 14.21 17.20
N TYR A 48 -4.03 13.68 16.31
CA TYR A 48 -5.29 14.31 15.93
C TYR A 48 -6.33 14.33 17.07
N SER A 49 -6.19 13.42 18.05
CA SER A 49 -7.10 13.31 19.19
C SER A 49 -6.68 14.09 20.42
N GLY A 50 -5.51 14.71 20.41
CA GLY A 50 -4.87 15.36 21.57
C GLY A 50 -5.51 16.67 22.04
N GLY A 51 -6.72 17.01 21.62
CA GLY A 51 -7.46 18.16 22.09
C GLY A 51 -8.34 17.86 23.30
N SER A 52 -8.59 18.85 24.14
CA SER A 52 -9.51 18.80 25.28
C SER A 52 -10.99 18.51 24.92
N GLY A 53 -11.28 18.18 23.68
CA GLY A 53 -12.62 18.00 23.11
C GLY A 53 -13.13 16.57 23.00
N GLY A 54 -12.38 15.57 23.41
CA GLY A 54 -12.85 14.17 23.42
C GLY A 54 -12.91 13.49 22.05
N ASP A 55 -12.26 14.05 21.02
CA ASP A 55 -12.14 13.36 19.73
C ASP A 55 -11.20 12.16 19.87
N ASN A 56 -11.76 10.98 19.60
CA ASN A 56 -11.02 9.72 19.59
C ASN A 56 -10.17 9.65 18.31
N PRO A 57 -8.90 9.21 18.34
CA PRO A 57 -8.05 9.04 17.15
C PRO A 57 -8.71 8.19 16.06
N TRP A 58 -9.54 7.23 16.46
CA TRP A 58 -10.29 6.37 15.56
C TRP A 58 -11.42 7.08 14.79
N SER A 59 -11.94 8.19 15.31
CA SER A 59 -13.00 8.97 14.67
C SER A 59 -12.47 10.05 13.73
N TYR A 60 -11.19 10.40 13.82
CA TYR A 60 -10.63 11.49 13.03
C TYR A 60 -10.61 11.21 11.52
N PHE A 61 -10.32 9.98 11.11
CA PHE A 61 -10.26 9.57 9.72
C PHE A 61 -11.07 8.28 9.47
N PRO A 62 -12.40 8.32 9.66
CA PRO A 62 -13.24 7.13 9.52
C PRO A 62 -13.21 6.59 8.08
N HIS A 63 -13.63 5.35 7.89
CA HIS A 63 -13.61 4.66 6.60
C HIS A 63 -14.31 5.45 5.48
N ASP A 64 -15.40 6.16 5.78
CA ASP A 64 -16.10 7.02 4.82
C ASP A 64 -15.24 8.22 4.37
N HIS A 65 -14.48 8.83 5.28
CA HIS A 65 -13.60 9.95 4.95
C HIS A 65 -12.41 9.54 4.08
N ALA A 66 -11.87 8.33 4.25
CA ALA A 66 -10.73 7.85 3.48
C ALA A 66 -11.02 7.82 1.97
N ARG A 67 -12.29 7.66 1.58
CA ARG A 67 -12.72 7.69 0.18
C ARG A 67 -12.68 9.09 -0.43
N SER A 68 -13.05 10.12 0.33
CA SER A 68 -13.32 11.48 -0.17
C SER A 68 -12.31 12.54 0.27
N ARG A 69 -11.39 12.18 1.16
CA ARG A 69 -10.41 13.09 1.74
C ARG A 69 -9.00 12.67 1.35
N ALA A 70 -8.25 13.57 0.71
CA ALA A 70 -6.83 13.38 0.50
C ALA A 70 -6.10 13.46 1.84
N TYR A 71 -5.07 12.62 2.02
CA TYR A 71 -4.30 12.55 3.24
C TYR A 71 -2.85 12.97 2.98
N ARG A 72 -2.32 13.81 3.86
CA ARG A 72 -1.00 14.40 3.69
C ARG A 72 0.14 13.39 3.85
N TRP A 73 0.02 12.51 4.85
CA TRP A 73 1.13 11.72 5.36
C TRP A 73 1.31 10.37 4.67
N GLY A 74 0.42 10.00 3.77
CA GLY A 74 0.51 8.74 3.04
C GLY A 74 -0.69 8.48 2.15
N GLU A 75 -0.69 7.30 1.55
CA GLU A 75 -1.75 6.81 0.67
C GLU A 75 -2.13 5.38 1.02
N ASP A 76 -3.35 5.00 0.70
CA ASP A 76 -3.85 3.64 0.83
C ASP A 76 -4.36 3.07 -0.50
N GLY A 77 -4.32 1.75 -0.61
CA GLY A 77 -4.85 1.06 -1.78
C GLY A 77 -4.76 -0.45 -1.65
N LEU A 78 -5.81 -1.13 -2.06
CA LEU A 78 -5.93 -2.58 -1.95
C LEU A 78 -4.83 -3.28 -2.78
N LEU A 79 -4.00 -4.08 -2.10
CA LEU A 79 -2.88 -4.84 -2.67
C LEU A 79 -1.94 -3.99 -3.55
N GLY A 80 -1.72 -2.75 -3.16
CA GLY A 80 -1.07 -1.73 -3.96
C GLY A 80 0.44 -1.73 -3.89
N ILE A 81 1.03 -0.97 -4.82
CA ILE A 81 2.46 -0.65 -4.88
C ILE A 81 2.66 0.86 -5.05
N SER A 82 3.83 1.33 -4.66
CA SER A 82 4.29 2.70 -4.97
C SER A 82 5.80 2.78 -5.14
N ASP A 83 6.29 3.93 -5.61
CA ASP A 83 7.69 4.24 -5.44
C ASP A 83 8.04 4.51 -3.97
N ARG A 84 9.34 4.51 -3.64
CA ARG A 84 9.85 4.64 -2.26
C ARG A 84 9.41 5.89 -1.51
N GLU A 85 8.97 6.93 -2.19
CA GLU A 85 8.49 8.17 -1.59
C GLU A 85 6.97 8.34 -1.74
N CYS A 86 6.29 7.27 -2.15
CA CYS A 86 4.84 7.25 -2.34
C CYS A 86 4.35 8.39 -3.25
N ARG A 87 5.12 8.73 -4.30
CA ARG A 87 4.75 9.78 -5.26
C ARG A 87 3.71 9.31 -6.25
N LEU A 88 3.96 8.14 -6.86
CA LEU A 88 3.05 7.50 -7.81
C LEU A 88 2.63 6.14 -7.26
N CYS A 89 1.34 5.94 -7.13
CA CYS A 89 0.70 4.81 -6.48
C CYS A 89 -0.16 4.03 -7.46
N PHE A 90 -0.15 2.71 -7.34
CA PHE A 90 -1.04 1.81 -8.07
C PHE A 90 -1.77 0.89 -7.09
N SER A 91 -3.05 0.66 -7.31
CA SER A 91 -3.85 -0.34 -6.59
C SER A 91 -5.03 -0.82 -7.42
N VAL A 92 -5.81 -1.76 -6.85
CA VAL A 92 -7.02 -2.29 -7.48
C VAL A 92 -8.24 -1.78 -6.73
N ALA A 93 -9.27 -1.33 -7.46
CA ALA A 93 -10.60 -1.12 -6.91
C ALA A 93 -11.60 -2.07 -7.57
N LEU A 94 -12.62 -2.48 -6.81
CA LEU A 94 -13.58 -3.48 -7.20
C LEU A 94 -15.00 -3.06 -6.82
N TRP A 95 -15.99 -3.49 -7.63
CA TRP A 95 -17.39 -3.38 -7.24
C TRP A 95 -18.21 -4.55 -7.80
N ASN A 96 -18.92 -5.23 -6.91
CA ASN A 96 -19.72 -6.41 -7.24
C ASN A 96 -21.16 -6.09 -7.66
N GLY A 97 -21.50 -4.80 -7.85
CA GLY A 97 -22.87 -4.35 -8.17
C GLY A 97 -23.85 -4.34 -7.00
N ARG A 98 -23.41 -4.70 -5.80
CA ARG A 98 -24.25 -4.81 -4.57
C ARG A 98 -23.65 -4.12 -3.36
N ASP A 99 -22.33 -3.99 -3.32
CA ASP A 99 -21.61 -3.30 -2.25
C ASP A 99 -22.04 -1.81 -2.25
N PRO A 100 -22.36 -1.20 -1.09
CA PRO A 100 -22.73 0.22 -1.03
C PRO A 100 -21.57 1.16 -1.33
N ILE A 101 -20.33 0.65 -1.35
CA ILE A 101 -19.12 1.43 -1.65
C ILE A 101 -18.23 0.74 -2.68
N LEU A 102 -17.46 1.54 -3.43
CA LEU A 102 -16.37 1.04 -4.24
C LEU A 102 -15.26 0.50 -3.31
N LYS A 103 -14.89 -0.77 -3.45
CA LYS A 103 -13.85 -1.42 -2.65
C LYS A 103 -12.47 -1.00 -3.15
N GLU A 104 -11.91 0.02 -2.51
CA GLU A 104 -10.58 0.58 -2.81
C GLU A 104 -9.56 0.30 -1.70
N ARG A 105 -10.01 -0.04 -0.52
CA ARG A 105 -9.22 -0.28 0.71
C ARG A 105 -9.89 -1.30 1.59
N LEU A 106 -9.14 -1.89 2.51
CA LEU A 106 -9.69 -2.82 3.50
C LEU A 106 -10.62 -2.10 4.48
N PHE A 107 -11.61 -2.83 4.93
CA PHE A 107 -12.48 -2.46 6.05
C PHE A 107 -12.08 -3.26 7.29
N GLY A 108 -12.14 -2.62 8.41
CA GLY A 108 -11.98 -3.23 9.71
C GLY A 108 -12.62 -2.37 10.78
N LEU A 109 -12.59 -2.86 12.02
CA LEU A 109 -13.16 -2.19 13.16
C LEU A 109 -12.16 -1.23 13.79
N THR A 110 -12.66 -0.12 14.29
CA THR A 110 -11.88 0.77 15.16
C THR A 110 -12.01 0.31 16.61
N GLY A 111 -11.15 0.79 17.51
CA GLY A 111 -11.17 0.38 18.92
C GLY A 111 -12.55 0.42 19.59
N PRO A 112 -13.37 1.51 19.43
CA PRO A 112 -14.71 1.57 19.99
C PRO A 112 -15.75 0.68 19.29
N GLU A 113 -15.46 0.16 18.12
CA GLU A 113 -16.37 -0.68 17.31
C GLU A 113 -16.13 -2.18 17.53
N GLY A 114 -14.94 -2.55 18.01
CA GLY A 114 -14.57 -3.94 18.27
C GLY A 114 -14.70 -4.31 19.75
N ASN A 115 -14.95 -5.59 20.05
CA ASN A 115 -14.94 -6.09 21.42
C ASN A 115 -13.52 -6.48 21.90
N HIS A 116 -12.57 -6.65 20.98
CA HIS A 116 -11.16 -6.95 21.26
C HIS A 116 -10.18 -5.83 20.81
N GLY A 117 -10.68 -4.76 20.23
CA GLY A 117 -9.89 -3.62 19.73
C GLY A 117 -10.04 -3.40 18.25
N GLU A 118 -8.97 -2.97 17.62
CA GLU A 118 -8.89 -2.77 16.18
C GLU A 118 -8.65 -4.12 15.50
N ASP A 119 -9.37 -4.38 14.41
CA ASP A 119 -9.13 -5.57 13.61
C ASP A 119 -9.67 -5.41 12.17
N VAL A 120 -8.95 -5.98 11.20
CA VAL A 120 -9.39 -6.05 9.81
C VAL A 120 -10.44 -7.14 9.65
N LYS A 121 -11.56 -6.83 8.99
CA LYS A 121 -12.69 -7.74 8.79
C LYS A 121 -12.82 -8.20 7.35
N GLU A 122 -11.70 -8.41 6.69
CA GLU A 122 -11.61 -8.86 5.30
C GLU A 122 -10.66 -10.05 5.15
N LEU A 123 -10.74 -10.75 4.02
CA LEU A 123 -9.89 -11.91 3.74
C LEU A 123 -8.89 -11.56 2.64
N TYR A 124 -7.64 -11.36 3.02
CA TYR A 124 -6.54 -11.10 2.11
C TYR A 124 -5.28 -11.86 2.54
N TYR A 125 -4.40 -12.14 1.59
CA TYR A 125 -3.22 -12.97 1.84
C TYR A 125 -2.04 -12.46 1.01
N TYR A 126 -0.90 -12.27 1.63
CA TYR A 126 0.37 -12.11 0.95
C TYR A 126 0.93 -13.49 0.64
N ILE A 127 1.04 -13.81 -0.64
CA ILE A 127 1.36 -15.18 -1.09
C ILE A 127 2.84 -15.32 -1.38
N ASP A 128 3.44 -14.32 -2.05
CA ASP A 128 4.83 -14.36 -2.45
C ASP A 128 5.43 -12.96 -2.58
N SER A 129 6.74 -12.83 -2.33
CA SER A 129 7.52 -11.64 -2.64
C SER A 129 9.00 -11.97 -2.59
N THR A 130 9.80 -11.39 -3.48
CA THR A 130 11.26 -11.40 -3.38
C THR A 130 11.76 -10.14 -2.64
N PRO A 131 12.97 -10.12 -2.08
CA PRO A 131 13.49 -8.97 -1.33
C PRO A 131 13.55 -7.66 -2.11
N THR A 132 13.87 -7.70 -3.41
CA THR A 132 13.86 -6.51 -4.29
C THR A 132 12.50 -6.23 -4.89
N HIS A 133 11.47 -7.03 -4.52
CA HIS A 133 10.13 -6.94 -5.12
C HIS A 133 10.15 -7.13 -6.65
N SER A 134 11.11 -7.91 -7.15
CA SER A 134 11.19 -8.28 -8.57
C SER A 134 10.02 -9.18 -8.98
N TYR A 135 9.49 -9.97 -8.04
CA TYR A 135 8.22 -10.69 -8.12
C TYR A 135 7.44 -10.53 -6.83
N MET A 136 6.14 -10.32 -6.93
CA MET A 136 5.22 -10.27 -5.79
C MET A 136 3.87 -10.87 -6.17
N ARG A 137 3.18 -11.47 -5.20
CA ARG A 137 1.84 -12.02 -5.38
C ARG A 137 1.01 -11.86 -4.10
N ALA A 138 -0.24 -11.42 -4.28
CA ALA A 138 -1.21 -11.32 -3.20
C ALA A 138 -2.60 -11.76 -3.67
N LEU A 139 -3.46 -12.11 -2.72
CA LEU A 139 -4.83 -12.59 -2.95
C LEU A 139 -5.79 -11.84 -2.05
N TYR A 140 -6.88 -11.36 -2.61
CA TYR A 140 -8.02 -10.82 -1.88
C TYR A 140 -9.29 -11.62 -2.23
N LYS A 141 -10.11 -11.93 -1.22
CA LYS A 141 -11.41 -12.61 -1.39
C LYS A 141 -12.55 -11.63 -1.28
N TYR A 142 -13.18 -11.31 -2.42
CA TYR A 142 -14.27 -10.34 -2.47
C TYR A 142 -15.64 -10.99 -2.57
N PRO A 143 -16.56 -10.76 -1.60
CA PRO A 143 -17.92 -11.32 -1.66
C PRO A 143 -18.71 -10.87 -2.89
N GLN A 144 -19.58 -11.72 -3.40
CA GLN A 144 -20.57 -11.40 -4.45
C GLN A 144 -21.85 -10.78 -3.87
N ALA A 145 -22.07 -10.89 -2.56
CA ALA A 145 -23.15 -10.25 -1.84
C ALA A 145 -22.78 -8.80 -1.44
N ARG A 146 -23.75 -8.05 -0.94
CA ARG A 146 -23.49 -6.78 -0.25
C ARG A 146 -22.53 -7.04 0.91
N PHE A 147 -21.47 -6.26 1.03
CA PHE A 147 -20.53 -6.39 2.12
C PHE A 147 -21.21 -5.96 3.44
N PRO A 148 -21.09 -6.75 4.52
CA PRO A 148 -21.91 -6.56 5.72
C PRO A 148 -21.27 -5.58 6.73
N TYR A 149 -20.91 -4.36 6.30
CA TYR A 149 -20.21 -3.36 7.13
C TYR A 149 -20.91 -3.11 8.47
N GLU A 150 -22.19 -2.76 8.42
CA GLU A 150 -22.97 -2.42 9.60
C GLU A 150 -23.09 -3.62 10.55
N ARG A 151 -23.30 -4.83 10.02
CA ARG A 151 -23.42 -6.04 10.83
C ARG A 151 -22.11 -6.38 11.55
N LEU A 152 -20.98 -6.24 10.88
CA LEU A 152 -19.66 -6.45 11.49
C LEU A 152 -19.43 -5.49 12.65
N THR A 153 -19.77 -4.22 12.48
CA THR A 153 -19.67 -3.22 13.55
C THR A 153 -20.67 -3.48 14.69
N ASP A 154 -21.95 -3.66 14.37
CA ASP A 154 -23.02 -3.73 15.39
C ASP A 154 -22.90 -4.99 16.26
N VAL A 155 -22.57 -6.13 15.66
CA VAL A 155 -22.43 -7.38 16.41
C VAL A 155 -21.21 -7.29 17.34
N ASN A 156 -20.05 -6.86 16.85
CA ASN A 156 -18.85 -6.78 17.68
C ASN A 156 -19.01 -5.74 18.79
N ARG A 157 -19.61 -4.58 18.51
CA ARG A 157 -19.88 -3.55 19.53
C ARG A 157 -20.81 -4.07 20.64
N SER A 158 -21.72 -5.00 20.34
CA SER A 158 -22.65 -5.57 21.31
C SER A 158 -22.04 -6.67 22.16
N ARG A 159 -20.88 -7.22 21.79
CA ARG A 159 -20.17 -8.28 22.49
C ARG A 159 -19.26 -7.75 23.58
N ASP A 160 -19.06 -8.55 24.61
CA ASP A 160 -18.03 -8.26 25.62
C ASP A 160 -16.69 -8.94 25.26
N ARG A 161 -15.65 -8.65 26.06
CA ARG A 161 -14.29 -9.15 25.81
C ARG A 161 -14.12 -10.66 26.01
N THR A 162 -15.10 -11.34 26.57
CA THR A 162 -15.08 -12.81 26.76
C THR A 162 -15.71 -13.55 25.58
N GLU A 163 -16.44 -12.85 24.73
CA GLU A 163 -17.07 -13.40 23.55
C GLU A 163 -16.10 -13.36 22.36
N ARG A 164 -16.18 -14.39 21.50
CA ARG A 164 -15.42 -14.44 20.25
C ARG A 164 -15.85 -13.30 19.33
N GLU A 165 -14.91 -12.73 18.62
CA GLU A 165 -15.20 -11.74 17.57
C GLU A 165 -16.11 -12.32 16.48
N PHE A 166 -16.93 -11.46 15.91
CA PHE A 166 -17.75 -11.77 14.74
C PHE A 166 -16.97 -11.42 13.48
N GLU A 167 -16.69 -12.45 12.70
CA GLU A 167 -15.88 -12.36 11.49
C GLU A 167 -16.72 -12.30 10.21
N LEU A 168 -16.09 -11.90 9.09
CA LEU A 168 -16.72 -11.96 7.77
C LEU A 168 -17.22 -13.40 7.46
N THR A 169 -16.46 -14.41 7.87
CA THR A 169 -16.81 -15.84 7.72
C THR A 169 -18.00 -16.29 8.56
N ASP A 170 -18.35 -15.55 9.61
CA ASP A 170 -19.56 -15.81 10.42
C ASP A 170 -20.80 -15.15 9.80
N SER A 171 -20.62 -14.32 8.77
CA SER A 171 -21.70 -13.73 8.00
C SER A 171 -22.06 -14.64 6.80
N ALA A 172 -23.24 -14.46 6.24
CA ALA A 172 -23.64 -15.17 5.02
C ALA A 172 -22.99 -14.64 3.73
N ALA A 173 -22.03 -13.71 3.82
CA ALA A 173 -21.47 -13.04 2.67
C ALA A 173 -20.66 -13.95 1.74
N LEU A 174 -20.14 -15.06 2.28
CA LEU A 174 -19.31 -16.03 1.55
C LEU A 174 -20.01 -17.39 1.35
N ASP A 175 -21.29 -17.52 1.72
CA ASP A 175 -22.04 -18.76 1.61
C ASP A 175 -22.08 -19.27 0.15
N ASP A 176 -22.18 -20.58 -0.01
CA ASP A 176 -22.14 -21.26 -1.32
C ASP A 176 -20.91 -20.91 -2.17
N SER A 177 -19.79 -20.52 -1.53
CA SER A 177 -18.58 -20.05 -2.22
C SER A 177 -18.84 -18.84 -3.13
N ARG A 178 -19.83 -18.00 -2.86
CA ARG A 178 -20.20 -16.82 -3.65
C ARG A 178 -19.25 -15.66 -3.41
N TYR A 179 -18.01 -15.83 -3.85
CA TYR A 179 -16.96 -14.80 -3.79
C TYR A 179 -16.05 -14.88 -5.03
N PHE A 180 -15.29 -13.84 -5.21
CA PHE A 180 -14.20 -13.78 -6.18
C PHE A 180 -12.86 -13.95 -5.46
N ASP A 181 -11.96 -14.79 -6.02
CA ASP A 181 -10.55 -14.71 -5.72
C ASP A 181 -9.92 -13.69 -6.68
N VAL A 182 -9.37 -12.63 -6.14
CA VAL A 182 -8.66 -11.58 -6.88
C VAL A 182 -7.17 -11.73 -6.61
N ASN A 183 -6.46 -12.35 -7.56
CA ASN A 183 -5.01 -12.46 -7.53
C ASN A 183 -4.39 -11.23 -8.19
N VAL A 184 -3.43 -10.62 -7.49
CA VAL A 184 -2.60 -9.54 -8.02
C VAL A 184 -1.16 -10.01 -8.03
N GLU A 185 -0.52 -9.97 -9.18
CA GLU A 185 0.87 -10.33 -9.35
C GLU A 185 1.62 -9.19 -10.01
N TYR A 186 2.85 -8.97 -9.54
CA TYR A 186 3.77 -7.97 -10.06
C TYR A 186 5.08 -8.63 -10.47
N ALA A 187 5.59 -8.28 -11.65
CA ALA A 187 6.88 -8.74 -12.15
C ALA A 187 7.66 -7.57 -12.75
N LYS A 188 8.88 -7.36 -12.32
CA LYS A 188 9.74 -6.30 -12.87
C LYS A 188 10.51 -6.79 -14.08
N ALA A 189 10.33 -6.17 -15.23
CA ALA A 189 11.24 -6.36 -16.36
C ALA A 189 12.59 -5.65 -16.09
N SER A 190 12.54 -4.47 -15.46
CA SER A 190 13.69 -3.71 -14.93
C SER A 190 13.28 -2.92 -13.70
N ALA A 191 14.18 -2.17 -13.08
CA ALA A 191 13.90 -1.37 -11.89
C ALA A 191 12.73 -0.38 -12.05
N ASP A 192 12.49 0.12 -13.26
CA ASP A 192 11.43 1.09 -13.61
C ASP A 192 10.44 0.56 -14.65
N ASP A 193 10.29 -0.75 -14.77
CA ASP A 193 9.38 -1.39 -15.71
C ASP A 193 8.62 -2.52 -15.01
N MET A 194 7.37 -2.26 -14.67
CA MET A 194 6.50 -3.10 -13.85
C MET A 194 5.38 -3.69 -14.70
N LEU A 195 5.33 -5.02 -14.77
CA LEU A 195 4.23 -5.78 -15.35
C LEU A 195 3.28 -6.20 -14.23
N ILE A 196 1.99 -6.05 -14.46
CA ILE A 196 0.94 -6.33 -13.47
C ILE A 196 -0.06 -7.29 -14.09
N ARG A 197 -0.32 -8.41 -13.42
CA ARG A 197 -1.29 -9.40 -13.81
C ARG A 197 -2.39 -9.52 -12.76
N LEU A 198 -3.61 -9.18 -13.16
CA LEU A 198 -4.79 -9.30 -12.32
C LEU A 198 -5.61 -10.48 -12.81
N THR A 199 -5.81 -11.50 -11.97
CA THR A 199 -6.64 -12.65 -12.30
C THR A 199 -7.79 -12.75 -11.30
N VAL A 200 -9.01 -12.65 -11.82
CA VAL A 200 -10.22 -12.82 -11.01
C VAL A 200 -10.86 -14.16 -11.33
N SER A 201 -11.08 -14.95 -10.30
CA SER A 201 -11.77 -16.25 -10.39
C SER A 201 -13.08 -16.20 -9.64
N ASN A 202 -14.17 -16.53 -10.32
CA ASN A 202 -15.48 -16.68 -9.71
C ASN A 202 -15.58 -18.06 -9.04
N ARG A 203 -15.66 -18.10 -7.71
CA ARG A 203 -15.79 -19.35 -6.94
C ARG A 203 -17.25 -19.79 -6.78
N GLY A 204 -18.18 -18.89 -7.08
CA GLY A 204 -19.60 -19.17 -6.94
C GLY A 204 -20.17 -20.09 -8.02
N PRO A 205 -21.35 -20.66 -7.77
CA PRO A 205 -22.01 -21.63 -8.66
C PRO A 205 -22.72 -20.99 -9.86
N GLN A 206 -22.71 -19.67 -9.95
CA GLN A 206 -23.38 -18.92 -11.03
C GLN A 206 -22.45 -17.87 -11.62
N SER A 207 -22.72 -17.45 -12.86
CA SER A 207 -22.04 -16.28 -13.45
C SER A 207 -22.27 -15.05 -12.58
N ALA A 208 -21.23 -14.27 -12.37
CA ALA A 208 -21.29 -13.07 -11.56
C ALA A 208 -20.60 -11.88 -12.25
N VAL A 209 -21.14 -10.70 -11.98
CA VAL A 209 -20.62 -9.42 -12.50
C VAL A 209 -19.59 -8.85 -11.54
N LEU A 210 -18.51 -8.34 -12.08
CA LEU A 210 -17.52 -7.57 -11.35
C LEU A 210 -17.08 -6.36 -12.17
N HIS A 211 -17.15 -5.18 -11.55
CA HIS A 211 -16.48 -3.98 -12.05
C HIS A 211 -15.07 -3.96 -11.50
N MET A 212 -14.09 -3.79 -12.35
CA MET A 212 -12.69 -3.73 -11.99
C MET A 212 -12.09 -2.39 -12.42
N LEU A 213 -11.37 -1.78 -11.49
CA LEU A 213 -10.70 -0.49 -11.69
C LEU A 213 -9.26 -0.58 -11.15
N PRO A 214 -8.28 -1.05 -11.93
CA PRO A 214 -6.88 -0.75 -11.64
C PRO A 214 -6.68 0.76 -11.66
N GLN A 215 -6.18 1.30 -10.56
CA GLN A 215 -6.04 2.74 -10.35
C GLN A 215 -4.57 3.15 -10.31
N LEU A 216 -4.28 4.31 -10.89
CA LEU A 216 -2.97 4.95 -10.81
C LEU A 216 -3.19 6.40 -10.38
N TRP A 217 -2.43 6.88 -9.37
CA TRP A 217 -2.58 8.24 -8.89
C TRP A 217 -1.30 8.78 -8.25
N PHE A 218 -1.20 10.10 -8.23
CA PHE A 218 -0.15 10.80 -7.49
C PHE A 218 -0.61 11.13 -6.07
N ARG A 219 0.25 10.88 -5.06
CA ARG A 219 0.05 11.39 -3.70
C ARG A 219 -0.03 12.91 -3.74
N ASN A 220 -1.03 13.46 -3.05
CA ASN A 220 -1.21 14.90 -3.01
C ASN A 220 -0.15 15.55 -2.12
N THR A 221 0.75 16.31 -2.73
CA THR A 221 1.78 17.13 -2.08
C THR A 221 1.63 18.62 -2.39
N TRP A 222 0.79 18.96 -3.37
CA TRP A 222 0.66 20.33 -3.89
C TRP A 222 -0.36 21.18 -3.16
N THR A 223 -1.45 20.60 -2.64
CA THR A 223 -2.54 21.34 -1.99
C THR A 223 -2.12 21.99 -0.67
N TRP A 224 -1.17 21.39 0.04
CA TRP A 224 -0.76 21.84 1.37
C TRP A 224 0.23 23.00 1.35
N HIS A 225 0.90 23.26 0.25
CA HIS A 225 1.99 24.25 0.13
C HIS A 225 3.08 24.09 1.20
N SER A 226 3.41 22.87 1.51
CA SER A 226 4.39 22.53 2.54
C SER A 226 5.82 22.68 2.03
N THR A 227 6.73 23.09 2.92
CA THR A 227 8.16 23.24 2.61
C THR A 227 8.99 21.97 2.86
N ASP A 228 8.40 20.96 3.49
CA ASP A 228 9.05 19.68 3.80
C ASP A 228 8.91 18.64 2.68
N GLU A 229 8.08 18.91 1.67
CA GLU A 229 7.99 18.05 0.50
C GLU A 229 9.07 18.40 -0.54
N ALA A 230 9.65 17.37 -1.17
CA ALA A 230 10.65 17.55 -2.21
C ALA A 230 10.07 18.17 -3.49
N CYS A 231 8.76 18.03 -3.70
CA CYS A 231 8.03 18.59 -4.85
C CYS A 231 6.64 18.99 -4.44
N THR A 232 6.31 20.25 -4.67
CA THR A 232 4.97 20.83 -4.45
C THR A 232 4.27 21.21 -5.76
N THR A 233 4.94 20.99 -6.89
CA THR A 233 4.36 21.18 -8.23
C THR A 233 3.29 20.10 -8.44
N ARG A 234 2.12 20.51 -8.92
CA ARG A 234 1.04 19.58 -9.24
C ARG A 234 1.44 18.69 -10.41
N PRO A 235 1.50 17.36 -10.23
CA PRO A 235 1.79 16.43 -11.32
C PRO A 235 0.60 16.30 -12.25
N SER A 236 0.78 15.60 -13.36
CA SER A 236 -0.29 15.44 -14.34
C SER A 236 -0.32 14.04 -14.95
N MET A 237 -1.55 13.62 -15.27
CA MET A 237 -1.84 12.44 -16.10
C MET A 237 -2.75 12.84 -17.25
N ARG A 238 -2.53 12.25 -18.42
CA ARG A 238 -3.40 12.41 -19.58
C ARG A 238 -3.42 11.14 -20.41
N LEU A 239 -4.53 10.90 -21.09
CA LEU A 239 -4.68 9.79 -22.02
C LEU A 239 -4.22 10.22 -23.42
N GLU A 240 -3.33 9.42 -24.01
CA GLU A 240 -2.86 9.54 -25.40
C GLU A 240 -2.81 8.16 -26.03
N ASP A 241 -3.51 7.93 -27.14
CA ASP A 241 -3.52 6.67 -27.90
C ASP A 241 -3.73 5.40 -27.02
N GLY A 242 -4.62 5.47 -26.02
CA GLY A 242 -4.92 4.37 -25.09
C GLY A 242 -3.82 4.10 -24.05
N THR A 243 -2.87 5.01 -23.91
CA THR A 243 -1.80 4.99 -22.89
C THR A 243 -1.92 6.23 -22.02
N ILE A 244 -1.83 6.07 -20.71
CA ILE A 244 -1.74 7.19 -19.77
C ILE A 244 -0.29 7.64 -19.70
N PHE A 245 -0.06 8.89 -20.02
CA PHE A 245 1.20 9.58 -19.81
C PHE A 245 1.17 10.28 -18.45
N CYS A 246 2.15 10.00 -17.59
CA CYS A 246 2.29 10.53 -16.24
C CYS A 246 3.53 11.41 -16.15
N HIS A 247 3.38 12.64 -15.66
CA HIS A 247 4.49 13.57 -15.45
C HIS A 247 4.60 13.99 -13.98
N HIS A 248 5.81 13.91 -13.42
CA HIS A 248 6.11 14.40 -12.08
C HIS A 248 7.54 14.93 -12.03
N ASP A 249 7.74 16.17 -11.53
CA ASP A 249 9.03 16.88 -11.61
C ASP A 249 10.22 16.10 -11.03
N THR A 250 10.03 15.37 -9.94
CA THR A 250 11.14 14.65 -9.27
C THR A 250 11.16 13.15 -9.52
N LEU A 251 10.02 12.51 -9.83
CA LEU A 251 9.96 11.09 -10.19
C LEU A 251 10.30 10.89 -11.68
N GLY A 252 9.99 11.89 -12.52
CA GLY A 252 10.11 11.83 -13.98
C GLY A 252 8.84 11.32 -14.64
N ASP A 253 8.97 10.93 -15.90
CA ASP A 253 7.85 10.55 -16.75
C ASP A 253 7.65 9.05 -16.78
N PHE A 254 6.40 8.61 -16.64
CA PHE A 254 5.98 7.22 -16.74
C PHE A 254 4.82 7.07 -17.73
N VAL A 255 4.70 5.89 -18.29
CA VAL A 255 3.58 5.47 -19.15
C VAL A 255 2.90 4.26 -18.54
N PHE A 256 1.56 4.24 -18.62
CA PHE A 256 0.75 3.15 -18.11
C PHE A 256 -0.28 2.74 -19.16
N THR A 257 -0.37 1.45 -19.44
CA THR A 257 -1.33 0.91 -20.40
C THR A 257 -1.90 -0.42 -19.91
N SER A 258 -3.03 -0.79 -20.48
CA SER A 258 -3.70 -2.09 -20.28
C SER A 258 -3.82 -2.83 -21.60
N ASP A 259 -3.81 -4.17 -21.52
CA ASP A 259 -4.24 -5.01 -22.62
C ASP A 259 -5.75 -4.87 -22.87
N SER A 260 -6.23 -5.33 -24.02
CA SER A 260 -7.67 -5.36 -24.30
C SER A 260 -8.40 -6.36 -23.40
N ILE A 261 -9.66 -6.08 -23.06
CA ILE A 261 -10.56 -7.06 -22.46
C ILE A 261 -11.15 -7.94 -23.56
N ASP A 262 -11.53 -9.19 -23.22
CA ASP A 262 -12.32 -10.05 -24.13
C ASP A 262 -13.51 -9.25 -24.71
N ASN A 263 -13.46 -8.97 -26.01
CA ASN A 263 -14.48 -8.27 -26.80
C ASN A 263 -14.76 -6.78 -26.46
N GLY A 264 -13.83 -6.06 -25.80
CA GLY A 264 -14.02 -4.64 -25.51
C GLY A 264 -12.73 -3.87 -25.22
N GLU A 265 -12.82 -2.57 -25.28
CA GLU A 265 -11.77 -1.66 -24.79
C GLU A 265 -12.12 -1.19 -23.39
N TRP A 266 -11.08 -0.92 -22.58
CA TRP A 266 -11.24 -0.29 -21.27
C TRP A 266 -11.73 1.14 -21.43
N SER A 267 -12.65 1.55 -20.55
CA SER A 267 -12.95 2.96 -20.39
C SER A 267 -11.94 3.57 -19.41
N TRP A 268 -11.34 4.70 -19.79
CA TRP A 268 -10.40 5.39 -18.93
C TRP A 268 -11.11 6.50 -18.15
N LEU A 269 -11.04 6.41 -16.84
CA LEU A 269 -11.63 7.39 -15.93
C LEU A 269 -10.52 8.28 -15.34
N PHE A 270 -10.83 9.57 -15.16
CA PHE A 270 -9.89 10.54 -14.59
C PHE A 270 -10.56 11.41 -13.53
N THR A 271 -9.85 11.64 -12.45
CA THR A 271 -10.16 12.60 -11.39
C THR A 271 -8.86 13.21 -10.87
N ASP A 272 -8.96 14.01 -9.83
CA ASP A 272 -7.80 14.46 -9.07
C ASP A 272 -7.77 13.78 -7.69
N ASN A 273 -6.58 13.48 -7.19
CA ASN A 273 -6.39 13.02 -5.83
C ASN A 273 -6.46 14.22 -4.86
N GLU A 274 -7.60 14.90 -4.86
CA GLU A 274 -7.90 16.03 -4.00
C GLU A 274 -9.18 15.80 -3.20
N THR A 275 -9.23 16.42 -2.02
CA THR A 275 -10.36 16.32 -1.09
C THR A 275 -11.62 16.89 -1.70
N ASN A 276 -12.72 16.17 -1.58
CA ASN A 276 -14.04 16.67 -1.97
C ASN A 276 -14.51 17.77 -1.03
N THR A 277 -14.41 19.01 -1.48
CA THR A 277 -14.73 20.20 -0.68
C THR A 277 -16.21 20.32 -0.31
N ALA A 278 -17.11 19.70 -1.06
CA ALA A 278 -18.52 19.65 -0.73
C ALA A 278 -18.79 18.75 0.50
N ARG A 279 -17.98 17.71 0.69
CA ARG A 279 -18.05 16.80 1.86
C ARG A 279 -17.20 17.31 3.04
N HIS A 280 -16.10 18.01 2.74
CA HIS A 280 -15.13 18.49 3.72
C HIS A 280 -14.90 20.02 3.56
N PRO A 281 -15.85 20.86 4.03
CA PRO A 281 -15.71 22.30 3.92
C PRO A 281 -14.48 22.83 4.65
N GLY A 282 -13.79 23.80 4.05
CA GLY A 282 -12.61 24.44 4.62
C GLY A 282 -11.28 23.74 4.31
N VAL A 283 -11.29 22.61 3.61
CA VAL A 283 -10.08 22.01 3.05
C VAL A 283 -9.81 22.62 1.67
N PRO A 284 -8.60 23.11 1.38
CA PRO A 284 -8.30 23.69 0.08
C PRO A 284 -8.31 22.61 -1.01
N SER A 285 -8.89 22.95 -2.16
CA SER A 285 -8.81 22.18 -3.39
C SER A 285 -9.11 23.08 -4.58
N GLU A 286 -8.38 22.90 -5.66
CA GLU A 286 -8.61 23.61 -6.93
C GLU A 286 -9.34 22.72 -7.94
N SER A 287 -9.63 21.46 -7.59
CA SER A 287 -10.29 20.52 -8.46
C SER A 287 -11.80 20.68 -8.49
N THR A 288 -12.39 20.23 -9.60
CA THR A 288 -13.82 19.97 -9.77
C THR A 288 -14.15 18.47 -9.84
N TYR A 289 -13.11 17.62 -9.93
CA TYR A 289 -13.20 16.16 -10.01
C TYR A 289 -12.39 15.56 -8.87
N PHE A 290 -13.05 15.21 -7.78
CA PHE A 290 -12.41 14.86 -6.51
C PHE A 290 -12.02 13.39 -6.41
N LYS A 291 -11.27 13.04 -5.35
CA LYS A 291 -10.77 11.71 -5.04
C LYS A 291 -11.86 10.62 -5.11
N ASP A 292 -13.06 10.91 -4.65
CA ASP A 292 -14.21 10.01 -4.61
C ASP A 292 -15.00 9.92 -5.92
N GLY A 293 -14.57 10.61 -6.98
CA GLY A 293 -15.29 10.65 -8.26
C GLY A 293 -15.47 9.27 -8.90
N PHE A 294 -14.56 8.33 -8.69
CA PHE A 294 -14.75 6.96 -9.21
C PHE A 294 -15.86 6.21 -8.47
N HIS A 295 -15.98 6.41 -7.16
CA HIS A 295 -17.12 5.89 -6.40
C HIS A 295 -18.44 6.47 -6.90
N GLU A 296 -18.51 7.79 -7.04
CA GLU A 296 -19.71 8.47 -7.53
C GLU A 296 -20.10 8.04 -8.95
N PHE A 297 -19.11 7.76 -9.81
CA PHE A 297 -19.34 7.27 -11.17
C PHE A 297 -19.85 5.81 -11.17
N VAL A 298 -19.16 4.90 -10.48
CA VAL A 298 -19.43 3.45 -10.58
C VAL A 298 -20.63 3.04 -9.73
N VAL A 299 -20.66 3.48 -8.47
CA VAL A 299 -21.71 3.11 -7.51
C VAL A 299 -22.90 4.07 -7.59
N GLY A 300 -22.60 5.36 -7.67
CA GLY A 300 -23.63 6.42 -7.72
C GLY A 300 -24.23 6.66 -9.10
N GLY A 301 -23.64 6.11 -10.18
CA GLY A 301 -24.11 6.34 -11.56
C GLY A 301 -23.92 7.78 -12.07
N ASN A 302 -23.13 8.60 -11.35
CA ASN A 302 -22.90 9.99 -11.70
C ASN A 302 -21.77 10.13 -12.73
N THR A 303 -22.13 10.13 -14.01
CA THR A 303 -21.17 10.26 -15.11
C THR A 303 -20.42 11.60 -15.14
N LYS A 304 -20.90 12.62 -14.43
CA LYS A 304 -20.25 13.94 -14.34
C LYS A 304 -19.18 14.01 -13.25
N ALA A 305 -19.02 12.95 -12.43
CA ALA A 305 -18.03 12.91 -11.36
C ALA A 305 -16.59 12.69 -11.85
N VAL A 306 -16.42 12.32 -13.11
CA VAL A 306 -15.12 12.08 -13.75
C VAL A 306 -14.84 13.11 -14.85
N ASN A 307 -13.55 13.40 -15.08
CA ASN A 307 -13.13 14.43 -16.02
C ASN A 307 -13.27 13.95 -17.48
N PRO A 308 -14.19 14.52 -18.28
CA PRO A 308 -14.37 14.13 -19.69
C PRO A 308 -13.16 14.50 -20.59
N ALA A 309 -12.28 15.41 -20.14
CA ALA A 309 -11.06 15.77 -20.85
C ALA A 309 -9.95 14.72 -20.71
N GLN A 310 -10.21 13.60 -20.02
CA GLN A 310 -9.29 12.48 -19.82
C GLN A 310 -7.90 12.90 -19.31
N ARG A 311 -7.90 13.77 -18.31
CA ARG A 311 -6.71 14.26 -17.63
C ARG A 311 -6.99 14.53 -16.15
N GLY A 312 -5.95 14.45 -15.32
CA GLY A 312 -6.04 14.68 -13.87
C GLY A 312 -4.78 14.26 -13.15
N THR A 313 -4.88 13.98 -11.87
CA THR A 313 -3.81 13.43 -11.04
C THR A 313 -4.13 12.01 -10.53
N LYS A 314 -5.32 11.50 -10.87
CA LYS A 314 -5.77 10.12 -10.58
C LYS A 314 -6.49 9.58 -11.81
N SER A 315 -6.20 8.32 -12.16
CA SER A 315 -6.80 7.63 -13.31
C SER A 315 -7.14 6.18 -12.97
N ALA A 316 -8.05 5.58 -13.72
CA ALA A 316 -8.35 4.16 -13.65
C ALA A 316 -8.70 3.59 -15.02
N ALA A 317 -8.27 2.34 -15.28
CA ALA A 317 -8.84 1.54 -16.35
C ALA A 317 -10.12 0.88 -15.81
N TYR A 318 -11.26 1.22 -16.37
CA TYR A 318 -12.56 0.71 -15.92
C TYR A 318 -13.11 -0.34 -16.87
N GLY A 319 -13.42 -1.52 -16.34
CA GLY A 319 -14.04 -2.61 -17.07
C GLY A 319 -15.13 -3.31 -16.28
N LEU A 320 -16.22 -3.60 -16.99
CA LEU A 320 -17.30 -4.47 -16.51
C LEU A 320 -17.10 -5.87 -17.07
N MET A 321 -16.94 -6.86 -16.18
CA MET A 321 -16.73 -8.25 -16.56
C MET A 321 -17.86 -9.13 -16.06
N VAL A 322 -18.29 -10.07 -16.92
CA VAL A 322 -19.16 -11.21 -16.52
C VAL A 322 -18.27 -12.44 -16.45
N ILE A 323 -18.11 -12.99 -15.25
CA ILE A 323 -17.23 -14.14 -15.02
C ILE A 323 -18.11 -15.37 -14.79
N PRO A 324 -18.03 -16.41 -15.67
CA PRO A 324 -18.81 -17.64 -15.53
C PRO A 324 -18.54 -18.35 -14.20
N ALA A 325 -19.49 -19.19 -13.76
CA ALA A 325 -19.31 -20.07 -12.62
C ALA A 325 -18.01 -20.90 -12.77
N GLY A 326 -17.14 -20.87 -11.74
CA GLY A 326 -15.85 -21.54 -11.77
C GLY A 326 -14.83 -21.00 -12.80
N GLY A 327 -15.21 -19.97 -13.57
CA GLY A 327 -14.36 -19.36 -14.59
C GLY A 327 -13.45 -18.26 -14.03
N SER A 328 -12.50 -17.82 -14.87
CA SER A 328 -11.57 -16.74 -14.55
C SER A 328 -11.43 -15.74 -15.70
N ARG A 329 -11.00 -14.53 -15.36
CA ARG A 329 -10.59 -13.49 -16.31
C ARG A 329 -9.27 -12.90 -15.86
N THR A 330 -8.38 -12.68 -16.83
CA THR A 330 -7.06 -12.09 -16.58
C THR A 330 -6.92 -10.77 -17.33
N MET A 331 -6.38 -9.77 -16.64
CA MET A 331 -6.01 -8.47 -17.18
C MET A 331 -4.51 -8.29 -17.06
N ARG A 332 -3.88 -7.76 -18.09
CA ARG A 332 -2.46 -7.41 -18.12
C ARG A 332 -2.30 -5.90 -18.19
N LEU A 333 -1.41 -5.36 -17.37
CA LEU A 333 -1.10 -3.94 -17.31
C LEU A 333 0.42 -3.77 -17.25
N ARG A 334 0.90 -2.63 -17.70
CA ARG A 334 2.32 -2.27 -17.61
C ARG A 334 2.49 -0.82 -17.23
N LEU A 335 3.28 -0.58 -16.21
CA LEU A 335 3.76 0.73 -15.77
C LEU A 335 5.26 0.79 -16.02
N LYS A 336 5.71 1.75 -16.81
CA LYS A 336 7.11 1.83 -17.23
C LYS A 336 7.57 3.28 -17.27
N ARG A 337 8.84 3.52 -16.93
CA ARG A 337 9.48 4.83 -17.21
C ARG A 337 9.40 5.14 -18.70
N CYS A 338 9.02 6.36 -19.02
CA CYS A 338 8.90 6.81 -20.41
C CYS A 338 10.26 6.70 -21.14
N ASP A 339 10.25 6.03 -22.29
CA ASP A 339 11.35 6.09 -23.23
C ASP A 339 11.03 7.21 -24.25
N PRO A 340 11.83 8.31 -24.27
CA PRO A 340 11.56 9.44 -25.18
C PRO A 340 11.66 9.07 -26.67
N LYS A 341 12.17 7.88 -26.97
CA LYS A 341 12.25 7.37 -28.35
C LYS A 341 10.95 6.68 -28.82
N LEU A 342 10.05 6.36 -27.89
CA LEU A 342 8.78 5.69 -28.19
C LEU A 342 7.61 6.67 -28.05
N THR A 343 6.73 6.69 -29.05
CA THR A 343 5.43 7.35 -28.89
C THR A 343 4.51 6.51 -28.00
N PRO A 344 3.48 7.08 -27.35
CA PRO A 344 2.48 6.33 -26.58
C PRO A 344 1.87 5.16 -27.36
N LYS A 345 1.58 5.36 -28.64
CA LYS A 345 1.07 4.32 -29.55
C LYS A 345 2.07 3.17 -29.73
N GLN A 346 3.33 3.47 -30.03
CA GLN A 346 4.38 2.44 -30.18
C GLN A 346 4.61 1.67 -28.86
N PHE A 347 4.55 2.36 -27.72
CA PHE A 347 4.60 1.69 -26.43
C PHE A 347 3.45 0.71 -26.25
N ARG A 348 2.19 1.13 -26.50
CA ARG A 348 1.00 0.27 -26.38
C ARG A 348 1.09 -0.97 -27.26
N GLU A 349 1.53 -0.83 -28.52
CA GLU A 349 1.65 -1.92 -29.48
C GLU A 349 2.67 -3.00 -29.06
N THR A 350 3.68 -2.63 -28.27
CA THR A 350 4.75 -3.55 -27.83
C THR A 350 4.70 -3.93 -26.36
N ALA A 351 3.84 -3.27 -25.57
CA ALA A 351 3.83 -3.36 -24.10
C ALA A 351 3.66 -4.77 -23.54
N PHE A 352 3.06 -5.68 -24.29
CA PHE A 352 2.72 -7.04 -23.81
C PHE A 352 3.46 -8.15 -24.57
N SER A 353 4.38 -7.81 -25.47
CA SER A 353 5.10 -8.79 -26.30
C SER A 353 6.00 -9.75 -25.53
N ASP A 354 6.57 -9.28 -24.40
CA ASP A 354 7.45 -10.03 -23.50
C ASP A 354 6.77 -10.40 -22.15
N PHE A 355 5.49 -10.10 -22.00
CA PHE A 355 4.77 -10.15 -20.72
C PHE A 355 4.88 -11.52 -20.04
N ASP A 356 4.49 -12.57 -20.73
CA ASP A 356 4.47 -13.92 -20.15
C ASP A 356 5.88 -14.46 -19.89
N SER A 357 6.85 -14.13 -20.73
CA SER A 357 8.24 -14.55 -20.56
C SER A 357 8.89 -13.85 -19.34
N VAL A 358 8.59 -12.57 -19.12
CA VAL A 358 9.07 -11.85 -17.91
C VAL A 358 8.47 -12.49 -16.66
N PHE A 359 7.17 -12.75 -16.62
CA PHE A 359 6.54 -13.41 -15.48
C PHE A 359 7.14 -14.78 -15.19
N GLN A 360 7.30 -15.62 -16.21
CA GLN A 360 7.92 -16.96 -16.06
C GLN A 360 9.34 -16.85 -15.50
N THR A 361 10.14 -15.92 -16.01
CA THR A 361 11.49 -15.67 -15.54
C THR A 361 11.51 -15.23 -14.07
N ARG A 362 10.67 -14.25 -13.68
CA ARG A 362 10.64 -13.74 -12.29
C ARG A 362 10.16 -14.79 -11.29
N ILE A 363 9.20 -15.63 -11.69
CA ILE A 363 8.73 -16.76 -10.86
C ILE A 363 9.86 -17.78 -10.66
N ALA A 364 10.54 -18.19 -11.75
CA ALA A 364 11.63 -19.14 -11.66
C ALA A 364 12.80 -18.63 -10.80
N GLU A 365 13.15 -17.34 -10.91
CA GLU A 365 14.18 -16.71 -10.08
C GLU A 365 13.75 -16.59 -8.60
N ALA A 366 12.46 -16.35 -8.31
CA ALA A 366 11.93 -16.41 -6.95
C ALA A 366 12.00 -17.82 -6.37
N ASP A 367 11.70 -18.85 -7.17
CA ASP A 367 11.82 -20.26 -6.78
C ASP A 367 13.28 -20.62 -6.47
N GLU A 368 14.22 -20.23 -7.32
CA GLU A 368 15.66 -20.40 -7.10
C GLU A 368 16.13 -19.70 -5.81
N TYR A 369 15.69 -18.46 -5.60
CA TYR A 369 16.03 -17.69 -4.41
C TYR A 369 15.58 -18.40 -3.13
N TYR A 370 14.31 -18.81 -3.04
CA TYR A 370 13.80 -19.49 -1.85
C TYR A 370 14.38 -20.89 -1.66
N ALA A 371 14.67 -21.63 -2.74
CA ALA A 371 15.38 -22.88 -2.65
C ALA A 371 16.79 -22.72 -2.02
N SER A 372 17.43 -21.56 -2.20
CA SER A 372 18.72 -21.25 -1.57
C SER A 372 18.62 -20.81 -0.10
N ARG A 373 17.41 -20.47 0.40
CA ARG A 373 17.16 -19.96 1.77
C ARG A 373 16.48 -20.96 2.69
N ILE A 374 15.69 -21.87 2.14
CA ILE A 374 14.92 -22.87 2.88
C ILE A 374 15.64 -24.21 2.74
N GLU A 375 15.90 -24.86 3.86
CA GLU A 375 16.62 -26.13 3.87
C GLU A 375 15.84 -27.24 3.15
N GLU A 376 16.50 -27.99 2.30
CA GLU A 376 15.93 -29.15 1.57
C GLU A 376 15.37 -30.24 2.49
N SER A 377 15.81 -30.29 3.75
CA SER A 377 15.30 -31.22 4.76
C SER A 377 13.84 -30.98 5.16
N HIS A 378 13.27 -29.82 4.83
CA HIS A 378 11.88 -29.50 5.14
C HIS A 378 10.90 -30.17 4.18
N SER A 379 9.73 -30.57 4.69
CA SER A 379 8.64 -31.02 3.81
C SER A 379 8.19 -29.90 2.87
N PRO A 380 7.66 -30.22 1.69
CA PRO A 380 7.13 -29.19 0.76
C PRO A 380 6.11 -28.25 1.42
N GLU A 381 5.24 -28.77 2.29
CA GLU A 381 4.26 -27.97 3.04
C GLU A 381 4.95 -26.98 3.98
N ARG A 382 5.94 -27.41 4.74
CA ARG A 382 6.71 -26.55 5.64
C ARG A 382 7.48 -25.49 4.87
N ALA A 383 8.10 -25.86 3.77
CA ALA A 383 8.78 -24.90 2.89
C ALA A 383 7.82 -23.84 2.34
N GLN A 384 6.61 -24.24 1.95
CA GLN A 384 5.57 -23.31 1.50
C GLN A 384 5.13 -22.33 2.60
N ILE A 385 4.92 -22.83 3.84
CA ILE A 385 4.57 -21.99 4.99
C ILE A 385 5.69 -20.98 5.27
N MET A 386 6.96 -21.41 5.26
CA MET A 386 8.11 -20.53 5.47
C MET A 386 8.20 -19.45 4.37
N ARG A 387 8.04 -19.83 3.09
CA ARG A 387 8.06 -18.89 1.97
C ARG A 387 6.95 -17.84 2.12
N GLN A 388 5.74 -18.26 2.46
CA GLN A 388 4.61 -17.34 2.67
C GLN A 388 4.83 -16.42 3.87
N ALA A 389 5.42 -16.91 4.97
CA ALA A 389 5.78 -16.08 6.12
C ALA A 389 6.83 -15.02 5.75
N TYR A 390 7.86 -15.39 4.97
CA TYR A 390 8.82 -14.44 4.43
C TYR A 390 8.17 -13.42 3.48
N ALA A 391 7.25 -13.87 2.63
CA ALA A 391 6.48 -12.97 1.76
C ALA A 391 5.68 -11.97 2.58
N GLY A 392 4.95 -12.43 3.62
CA GLY A 392 4.23 -11.56 4.54
C GLY A 392 5.13 -10.49 5.15
N LEU A 393 6.31 -10.89 5.62
CA LEU A 393 7.30 -9.96 6.17
C LEU A 393 7.78 -8.92 5.14
N LEU A 394 8.03 -9.33 3.88
CA LEU A 394 8.42 -8.41 2.80
C LEU A 394 7.31 -7.43 2.43
N TRP A 395 6.06 -7.86 2.52
CA TRP A 395 4.88 -7.00 2.30
C TRP A 395 4.62 -6.01 3.44
N THR A 396 5.24 -6.15 4.63
CA THR A 396 5.09 -5.19 5.73
C THR A 396 5.80 -3.86 5.48
N LYS A 397 6.69 -3.79 4.50
CA LYS A 397 7.38 -2.55 4.13
C LYS A 397 6.36 -1.48 3.71
N GLN A 398 6.43 -0.30 4.34
CA GLN A 398 5.53 0.81 4.07
C GLN A 398 6.28 2.13 4.08
N PHE A 399 5.89 3.04 3.19
CA PHE A 399 6.31 4.43 3.27
C PHE A 399 5.71 5.07 4.52
N TYR A 400 6.57 5.50 5.43
CA TYR A 400 6.17 6.16 6.66
C TYR A 400 6.63 7.62 6.64
N HIS A 401 5.66 8.53 6.71
CA HIS A 401 5.93 9.97 6.64
C HIS A 401 5.24 10.69 7.79
N TYR A 402 6.06 11.31 8.66
CA TYR A 402 5.60 12.14 9.75
C TYR A 402 6.67 13.16 10.13
N VAL A 403 6.33 14.45 10.05
CA VAL A 403 7.25 15.56 10.36
C VAL A 403 6.63 16.41 11.45
N VAL A 404 7.14 16.26 12.68
CA VAL A 404 6.55 16.93 13.87
C VAL A 404 6.55 18.44 13.73
N SER A 405 7.61 19.06 13.21
CA SER A 405 7.65 20.52 13.03
C SER A 405 6.53 21.03 12.12
N THR A 406 6.20 20.29 11.07
CA THR A 406 5.08 20.63 10.16
C THR A 406 3.74 20.34 10.80
N TRP A 407 3.62 19.23 11.50
CA TRP A 407 2.41 18.89 12.25
C TRP A 407 2.04 20.00 13.24
N ILE A 408 3.01 20.46 14.06
CA ILE A 408 2.80 21.51 15.09
C ILE A 408 2.43 22.87 14.46
N LYS A 409 3.05 23.23 13.32
CA LYS A 409 2.78 24.50 12.63
C LYS A 409 1.48 24.49 11.84
N GLY A 410 1.08 23.33 11.35
CA GLY A 410 0.02 23.17 10.37
C GLY A 410 0.45 23.54 8.95
N ASP A 411 -0.42 23.28 8.01
CA ASP A 411 -0.20 23.58 6.59
C ASP A 411 -0.50 25.04 6.27
N VAL A 412 0.28 25.63 5.35
CA VAL A 412 0.12 27.03 4.92
C VAL A 412 -1.30 27.28 4.35
N ALA A 413 -1.81 26.33 3.58
CA ALA A 413 -3.15 26.39 2.98
C ALA A 413 -4.22 25.63 3.80
N GLY A 414 -3.86 25.04 4.94
CA GLY A 414 -4.75 24.25 5.78
C GLY A 414 -5.56 25.09 6.77
N PRO A 415 -6.51 24.47 7.49
CA PRO A 415 -7.21 25.12 8.58
C PRO A 415 -6.21 25.53 9.67
N LYS A 416 -6.54 26.62 10.37
CA LYS A 416 -5.70 27.13 11.45
C LYS A 416 -5.58 26.08 12.58
N VAL A 417 -4.36 25.77 12.94
CA VAL A 417 -4.04 24.80 14.01
C VAL A 417 -4.49 25.33 15.38
N ASP A 418 -5.08 24.44 16.19
CA ASP A 418 -5.39 24.74 17.57
C ASP A 418 -4.09 25.04 18.36
N LYS A 419 -4.13 26.03 19.22
CA LYS A 419 -3.00 26.37 20.12
C LYS A 419 -2.60 25.21 21.03
N ALA A 420 -3.55 24.37 21.43
CA ALA A 420 -3.27 23.18 22.25
C ALA A 420 -2.29 22.23 21.58
N ARG A 421 -2.28 22.12 20.23
CA ARG A 421 -1.32 21.30 19.48
C ARG A 421 0.13 21.76 19.68
N GLN A 422 0.36 23.06 19.88
CA GLN A 422 1.71 23.63 20.06
C GLN A 422 2.36 23.24 21.40
N SER A 423 1.57 22.87 22.39
CA SER A 423 2.01 22.44 23.71
C SER A 423 1.59 21.01 24.06
N GLY A 424 1.05 20.29 23.09
CA GLY A 424 0.62 18.91 23.23
C GLY A 424 1.76 17.91 23.07
N ARG A 425 1.39 16.67 22.76
CA ARG A 425 2.30 15.54 22.50
C ARG A 425 3.34 15.91 21.44
N ASN A 426 4.56 15.43 21.59
CA ASN A 426 5.70 15.70 20.69
C ASN A 426 6.12 17.17 20.57
N SER A 427 5.59 18.09 21.36
CA SER A 427 5.98 19.50 21.33
C SER A 427 7.46 19.75 21.66
N ASP A 428 8.09 18.86 22.38
CA ASP A 428 9.52 18.84 22.72
C ASP A 428 10.37 18.01 21.74
N TRP A 429 9.73 17.26 20.83
CA TRP A 429 10.41 16.41 19.84
C TRP A 429 10.32 16.97 18.40
N LYS A 430 10.52 18.27 18.24
CA LYS A 430 10.31 19.03 17.00
C LYS A 430 11.19 18.60 15.83
N HIS A 431 12.27 17.89 16.07
CA HIS A 431 13.20 17.40 15.04
C HIS A 431 12.88 15.98 14.55
N LEU A 432 11.84 15.32 15.06
CA LEU A 432 11.38 14.06 14.50
C LEU A 432 10.96 14.26 13.05
N PHE A 433 11.63 13.53 12.15
CA PHE A 433 11.42 13.59 10.72
C PHE A 433 11.44 12.19 10.14
N ASN A 434 10.25 11.60 9.97
CA ASN A 434 10.09 10.29 9.36
C ASN A 434 9.73 10.48 7.88
N ARG A 435 10.49 9.86 6.99
CA ARG A 435 10.22 9.82 5.55
C ARG A 435 10.98 8.65 4.92
N ASP A 436 10.74 7.46 5.42
CA ASP A 436 11.48 6.26 5.06
C ASP A 436 10.54 5.08 4.80
N ILE A 437 11.08 4.04 4.16
CA ILE A 437 10.41 2.75 4.12
C ILE A 437 10.74 2.00 5.40
N ILE A 438 9.72 1.69 6.18
CA ILE A 438 9.83 0.99 7.46
C ILE A 438 9.04 -0.31 7.39
N SER A 439 9.54 -1.37 8.03
CA SER A 439 8.78 -2.59 8.27
C SER A 439 7.79 -2.33 9.41
N MET A 440 6.49 -2.37 9.11
CA MET A 440 5.42 -2.13 10.08
C MET A 440 5.09 -3.40 10.86
N PRO A 441 4.66 -3.30 12.12
CA PRO A 441 4.12 -4.45 12.86
C PRO A 441 2.94 -5.08 12.11
N ASP A 442 2.02 -4.23 11.67
CA ASP A 442 0.90 -4.56 10.80
C ASP A 442 0.55 -3.34 9.95
N LYS A 443 0.26 -3.52 8.65
CA LYS A 443 -0.07 -2.40 7.75
C LYS A 443 -1.48 -1.86 7.93
N TRP A 444 -2.32 -2.53 8.67
CA TRP A 444 -3.68 -2.09 8.97
C TRP A 444 -3.84 -1.65 10.43
N GLU A 445 -3.49 -2.51 11.40
CA GLU A 445 -3.72 -2.27 12.83
C GLU A 445 -2.64 -1.35 13.44
N TYR A 446 -1.36 -1.59 13.11
CA TYR A 446 -0.21 -0.85 13.63
C TYR A 446 0.63 -0.20 12.52
N PRO A 447 0.05 0.70 11.69
CA PRO A 447 0.76 1.30 10.56
C PRO A 447 1.57 2.53 10.98
N TRP A 448 2.41 2.39 12.00
CA TRP A 448 3.23 3.46 12.55
C TRP A 448 4.63 3.00 12.93
N TYR A 449 5.47 3.97 13.26
CA TYR A 449 6.82 3.75 13.76
C TYR A 449 6.78 3.03 15.12
N ALA A 450 7.22 1.78 15.18
CA ALA A 450 7.26 0.94 16.36
C ALA A 450 8.64 0.29 16.47
N ALA A 451 9.51 0.84 17.32
CA ALA A 451 10.93 0.53 17.29
C ALA A 451 11.26 -0.92 17.70
N TRP A 452 10.65 -1.43 18.77
CA TRP A 452 10.98 -2.77 19.24
C TRP A 452 10.33 -3.88 18.39
N ASP A 453 9.16 -3.63 17.83
CA ASP A 453 8.52 -4.52 16.84
C ASP A 453 9.37 -4.62 15.58
N SER A 454 9.81 -3.49 15.04
CA SER A 454 10.71 -3.45 13.90
C SER A 454 12.03 -4.18 14.19
N ALA A 455 12.56 -4.07 15.41
CA ALA A 455 13.75 -4.80 15.82
C ALA A 455 13.55 -6.33 15.75
N PHE A 456 12.40 -6.85 16.19
CA PHE A 456 12.07 -8.27 16.00
C PHE A 456 12.02 -8.66 14.53
N HIS A 457 11.43 -7.83 13.68
CA HIS A 457 11.35 -8.09 12.24
C HIS A 457 12.74 -8.19 11.58
N MET A 458 13.72 -7.42 12.06
CA MET A 458 15.06 -7.40 11.45
C MET A 458 15.81 -8.72 11.62
N VAL A 459 15.46 -9.55 12.59
CA VAL A 459 16.08 -10.88 12.75
C VAL A 459 15.74 -11.79 11.56
N PRO A 460 14.47 -12.07 11.21
CA PRO A 460 14.16 -12.82 9.99
C PRO A 460 14.51 -12.07 8.70
N PHE A 461 14.43 -10.73 8.66
CA PHE A 461 14.89 -9.97 7.49
C PHE A 461 16.36 -10.20 7.18
N SER A 462 17.21 -10.43 8.17
CA SER A 462 18.64 -10.67 7.95
C SER A 462 18.93 -11.92 7.12
N HIS A 463 17.97 -12.85 7.02
CA HIS A 463 18.06 -14.03 6.15
C HIS A 463 17.65 -13.73 4.70
N LEU A 464 16.93 -12.62 4.46
CA LEU A 464 16.41 -12.22 3.16
C LEU A 464 17.19 -11.05 2.56
N ASP A 465 17.26 -9.95 3.31
CA ASP A 465 17.90 -8.69 2.93
C ASP A 465 18.65 -8.13 4.14
N ILE A 466 19.88 -8.62 4.32
CA ILE A 466 20.72 -8.24 5.49
C ILE A 466 21.03 -6.74 5.50
N LYS A 467 21.11 -6.10 4.32
CA LYS A 467 21.36 -4.67 4.22
C LYS A 467 20.16 -3.88 4.74
N PHE A 468 18.96 -4.20 4.30
CA PHE A 468 17.74 -3.58 4.80
C PHE A 468 17.63 -3.74 6.32
N ALA A 469 17.89 -4.96 6.85
CA ALA A 469 17.85 -5.22 8.28
C ALA A 469 18.83 -4.32 9.06
N LYS A 470 20.07 -4.18 8.60
CA LYS A 470 21.07 -3.30 9.21
C LYS A 470 20.67 -1.83 9.11
N GLU A 471 20.19 -1.38 7.95
CA GLU A 471 19.77 0.01 7.72
C GLU A 471 18.61 0.41 8.62
N GLN A 472 17.63 -0.47 8.85
CA GLN A 472 16.51 -0.22 9.77
C GLN A 472 16.97 -0.07 11.23
N LEU A 473 17.84 -0.95 11.70
CA LEU A 473 18.40 -0.86 13.05
C LEU A 473 19.23 0.42 13.23
N ILE A 474 19.99 0.83 12.23
CA ILE A 474 20.76 2.08 12.26
C ILE A 474 19.84 3.31 12.16
N LEU A 475 18.75 3.23 11.38
CA LEU A 475 17.82 4.34 11.18
C LEU A 475 17.27 4.85 12.51
N PHE A 476 16.84 3.97 13.40
CA PHE A 476 16.26 4.35 14.68
C PHE A 476 17.26 4.94 15.68
N LEU A 477 18.56 4.81 15.42
CA LEU A 477 19.63 5.47 16.18
C LEU A 477 20.00 6.85 15.63
N ARG A 478 19.35 7.29 14.54
CA ARG A 478 19.58 8.60 13.98
C ARG A 478 18.89 9.68 14.80
N GLU A 479 19.49 10.88 14.83
CA GLU A 479 19.00 12.02 15.61
C GLU A 479 17.54 12.38 15.29
N TRP A 480 17.14 12.25 14.03
CA TRP A 480 15.77 12.53 13.56
C TRP A 480 14.75 11.40 13.82
N TYR A 481 15.19 10.30 14.47
CA TYR A 481 14.34 9.21 14.95
C TYR A 481 14.41 9.03 16.47
N MET A 482 15.34 9.70 17.14
CA MET A 482 15.58 9.57 18.57
C MET A 482 15.05 10.79 19.32
N HIS A 483 14.41 10.59 20.45
CA HIS A 483 13.97 11.68 21.31
C HIS A 483 15.18 12.47 21.86
N PRO A 484 15.06 13.80 22.15
CA PRO A 484 16.15 14.61 22.67
C PRO A 484 16.83 14.09 23.94
N ASN A 485 16.13 13.29 24.73
CA ASN A 485 16.69 12.65 25.93
C ASN A 485 17.55 11.39 25.65
N GLY A 486 17.70 11.02 24.36
CA GLY A 486 18.43 9.81 23.93
C GLY A 486 17.60 8.54 23.93
N GLN A 487 16.30 8.61 24.22
CA GLN A 487 15.39 7.47 24.20
C GLN A 487 14.94 7.14 22.77
N ILE A 488 14.87 5.83 22.46
CA ILE A 488 14.10 5.31 21.34
C ILE A 488 12.75 4.91 21.93
N PRO A 489 11.67 5.65 21.70
CA PRO A 489 10.36 5.35 22.28
C PRO A 489 9.74 4.10 21.65
N ALA A 490 8.73 3.53 22.29
CA ALA A 490 7.99 2.39 21.76
C ALA A 490 7.38 2.72 20.39
N TYR A 491 6.85 3.94 20.26
CA TYR A 491 6.35 4.52 19.01
C TYR A 491 6.43 6.06 19.09
N GLU A 492 6.28 6.76 17.97
CA GLU A 492 6.62 8.18 17.82
C GLU A 492 5.84 9.17 18.69
N TRP A 493 4.76 8.77 19.32
CA TRP A 493 3.97 9.65 20.19
C TRP A 493 3.89 9.20 21.64
N GLN A 494 4.61 8.14 22.01
CA GLN A 494 4.56 7.60 23.38
C GLN A 494 5.94 7.55 24.01
N LEU A 495 6.23 8.54 24.86
CA LEU A 495 7.52 8.72 25.50
C LEU A 495 7.59 8.16 26.90
N SER A 496 6.44 7.84 27.52
CA SER A 496 6.37 7.23 28.85
C SER A 496 6.61 5.72 28.83
N ASP A 497 6.45 5.06 27.68
CA ASP A 497 6.73 3.64 27.54
C ASP A 497 8.20 3.40 27.25
N VAL A 498 8.77 2.49 28.02
CA VAL A 498 10.17 2.08 27.87
C VAL A 498 10.21 0.80 27.06
N ASN A 499 10.94 0.84 25.94
CA ASN A 499 11.20 -0.35 25.14
C ASN A 499 11.95 -1.40 25.99
N PRO A 500 11.55 -2.68 25.90
CA PRO A 500 12.46 -3.76 26.31
C PRO A 500 13.73 -3.71 25.44
N PRO A 501 14.87 -4.31 25.87
CA PRO A 501 16.17 -4.19 25.18
C PRO A 501 16.24 -5.03 23.88
N VAL A 502 15.15 -5.10 23.13
CA VAL A 502 15.02 -5.88 21.90
C VAL A 502 15.90 -5.32 20.80
N HIS A 503 16.05 -3.98 20.74
CA HIS A 503 16.88 -3.36 19.70
C HIS A 503 18.34 -3.86 19.79
N ALA A 504 18.95 -3.83 20.96
CA ALA A 504 20.32 -4.33 21.16
C ALA A 504 20.43 -5.83 20.92
N TRP A 505 19.43 -6.61 21.35
CA TRP A 505 19.37 -8.04 21.07
C TRP A 505 19.29 -8.31 19.55
N SER A 506 18.45 -7.59 18.83
CA SER A 506 18.31 -7.72 17.38
C SER A 506 19.59 -7.35 16.64
N VAL A 507 20.25 -6.25 17.02
CA VAL A 507 21.58 -5.89 16.46
C VAL A 507 22.56 -7.04 16.62
N TRP A 508 22.60 -7.68 17.79
CA TRP A 508 23.46 -8.84 18.03
C TRP A 508 23.08 -10.05 17.19
N GLN A 509 21.79 -10.33 16.98
CA GLN A 509 21.35 -11.43 16.12
C GLN A 509 21.72 -11.17 14.66
N VAL A 510 21.43 -9.97 14.15
CA VAL A 510 21.75 -9.56 12.77
C VAL A 510 23.25 -9.51 12.52
N TYR A 511 24.07 -9.17 13.52
CA TYR A 511 25.54 -9.21 13.42
C TYR A 511 26.08 -10.63 13.25
N LYS A 512 25.44 -11.63 13.87
CA LYS A 512 25.86 -13.03 13.78
C LYS A 512 25.50 -13.69 12.44
N ASN A 513 24.50 -13.16 11.72
CA ASN A 513 24.07 -13.65 10.41
C ASN A 513 24.89 -13.01 9.28
#